data_5c4980d28fd6ecf734fd2b3f804c157f
#
_entry.id   5c4980d28fd6ecf734fd2b3f804c157f
#
_cell.length_a   1.000
_cell.length_b   1.000
_cell.length_c   1.000
_cell.angle_alpha   90.00
_cell.angle_beta   90.00
_cell.angle_gamma   90.00
#
_symmetry.space_group_name_H-M   'P 1'
#
loop_
_entity.id
_entity.type
_entity.pdbx_description
1 polymer ?
#
loop_
_entity_poly.entity_id
_entity_poly.type
_entity_poly.pdbx_seq_one_letter_code
_entity_poly.pdbx_strand_id
1 'polypeptide(L)'
;MKFTAFKVGDGDCLLIEGKNANIMVDGGRKGGFKASALPTLGQMAADGKTLDLVCVSHIDEDHITGVVDLIDRRRSWAIFDFQNDEPGGAQIDEPEQPRVPRIRQLWHNSFGETFKDASTKVTNALGFHSQLLEASSTLKDTTYGSQFGRLAQGAKRAIELELMLSHSPMGITFNGPSTARSASRGCCDCRPRPNRRERRNSPSCRPDPKKLRRLLQSLEHVG
;
A
#
# COMPACT_ATOMS: atom_id res chain seq x y z
N MET A 1 -23.95 9.17 -2.16
CA MET A 1 -22.93 8.24 -2.64
C MET A 1 -22.52 8.71 -4.03
N LYS A 2 -21.21 8.89 -4.25
CA LYS A 2 -20.64 9.26 -5.54
C LYS A 2 -19.76 8.10 -6.03
N PHE A 3 -19.85 7.78 -7.31
CA PHE A 3 -19.06 6.73 -7.96
C PHE A 3 -18.23 7.38 -9.07
N THR A 4 -16.94 7.16 -9.07
CA THR A 4 -16.01 7.71 -10.04
C THR A 4 -15.20 6.58 -10.66
N ALA A 5 -15.29 6.40 -11.97
CA ALA A 5 -14.40 5.52 -12.73
C ALA A 5 -13.31 6.37 -13.37
N PHE A 6 -12.05 6.03 -13.16
CA PHE A 6 -10.93 6.76 -13.71
C PHE A 6 -10.45 6.16 -15.02
N LYS A 7 -10.04 7.02 -15.95
CA LYS A 7 -9.43 6.58 -17.22
C LYS A 7 -7.97 6.23 -16.96
N VAL A 8 -7.70 4.95 -16.70
CA VAL A 8 -6.35 4.45 -16.35
C VAL A 8 -5.68 3.61 -17.44
N GLY A 9 -6.19 3.64 -18.65
CA GLY A 9 -5.75 2.80 -19.77
C GLY A 9 -6.49 1.47 -19.75
N ASP A 10 -5.75 0.37 -19.91
CA ASP A 10 -6.28 -0.96 -19.67
C ASP A 10 -6.46 -1.14 -18.14
N GLY A 11 -7.40 -1.96 -17.74
CA GLY A 11 -7.70 -2.23 -16.34
C GLY A 11 -8.62 -1.21 -15.69
N ASP A 12 -8.84 -1.37 -14.39
CA ASP A 12 -9.84 -0.64 -13.64
C ASP A 12 -9.22 0.23 -12.53
N CYS A 13 -9.89 1.36 -12.25
CA CYS A 13 -9.66 2.16 -11.05
C CYS A 13 -10.95 2.89 -10.69
N LEU A 14 -11.55 2.49 -9.59
CA LEU A 14 -12.86 2.98 -9.15
C LEU A 14 -12.75 3.61 -7.78
N LEU A 15 -13.42 4.75 -7.58
CA LEU A 15 -13.56 5.39 -6.28
C LEU A 15 -15.05 5.52 -5.93
N ILE A 16 -15.40 5.02 -4.77
CA ILE A 16 -16.74 5.09 -4.19
C ILE A 16 -16.67 5.98 -2.95
N GLU A 17 -17.27 7.17 -3.03
CA GLU A 17 -17.37 8.09 -1.91
C GLU A 17 -18.77 7.98 -1.31
N GLY A 18 -18.84 7.41 -0.13
CA GLY A 18 -20.08 7.25 0.64
C GLY A 18 -20.19 8.27 1.77
N LYS A 19 -21.33 8.26 2.46
CA LYS A 19 -21.52 9.13 3.63
C LYS A 19 -20.55 8.77 4.77
N ASN A 20 -20.25 7.49 4.94
CA ASN A 20 -19.50 6.97 6.09
C ASN A 20 -18.21 6.24 5.70
N ALA A 21 -17.94 6.05 4.41
CA ALA A 21 -16.76 5.34 3.95
C ALA A 21 -16.39 5.73 2.52
N ASN A 22 -15.09 5.76 2.24
CA ASN A 22 -14.51 5.92 0.92
C ASN A 22 -13.75 4.66 0.56
N ILE A 23 -14.07 4.09 -0.59
CA ILE A 23 -13.51 2.81 -1.05
C ILE A 23 -12.88 3.02 -2.42
N MET A 24 -11.66 2.53 -2.58
CA MET A 24 -11.01 2.46 -3.89
C MET A 24 -10.88 1.00 -4.30
N VAL A 25 -11.23 0.68 -5.54
CA VAL A 25 -11.08 -0.66 -6.12
C VAL A 25 -10.14 -0.54 -7.30
N ASP A 26 -9.05 -1.29 -7.24
CA ASP A 26 -7.95 -1.30 -8.18
C ASP A 26 -7.29 0.07 -8.41
N GLY A 27 -6.21 0.09 -9.15
CA GLY A 27 -5.43 1.30 -9.40
C GLY A 27 -5.11 1.52 -10.87
N GLY A 28 -5.42 0.55 -11.72
CA GLY A 28 -5.04 0.63 -13.11
C GLY A 28 -3.52 0.61 -13.32
N ARG A 29 -3.09 0.99 -14.51
CA ARG A 29 -1.68 1.19 -14.83
C ARG A 29 -1.15 2.47 -14.22
N LYS A 30 0.10 2.45 -13.78
CA LYS A 30 0.78 3.57 -13.09
C LYS A 30 0.65 4.91 -13.82
N GLY A 31 0.81 4.95 -15.14
CA GLY A 31 0.69 6.17 -15.93
C GLY A 31 -0.72 6.76 -15.90
N GLY A 32 -1.73 5.93 -16.14
CA GLY A 32 -3.13 6.32 -16.08
C GLY A 32 -3.58 6.71 -14.68
N PHE A 33 -3.13 5.96 -13.66
CA PHE A 33 -3.35 6.29 -12.25
C PHE A 33 -2.83 7.70 -11.91
N LYS A 34 -1.58 8.01 -12.27
CA LYS A 34 -0.98 9.33 -12.03
C LYS A 34 -1.75 10.44 -12.72
N ALA A 35 -2.19 10.21 -13.94
CA ALA A 35 -2.87 11.23 -14.73
C ALA A 35 -4.32 11.47 -14.30
N SER A 36 -5.04 10.45 -13.86
CA SER A 36 -6.50 10.52 -13.66
C SER A 36 -6.92 10.41 -12.20
N ALA A 37 -6.42 9.43 -11.46
CA ALA A 37 -6.85 9.16 -10.09
C ALA A 37 -6.09 10.00 -9.06
N LEU A 38 -4.78 10.13 -9.22
CA LEU A 38 -3.92 10.80 -8.24
C LEU A 38 -4.32 12.26 -7.95
N PRO A 39 -4.74 13.10 -8.90
CA PRO A 39 -5.22 14.45 -8.60
C PRO A 39 -6.44 14.46 -7.67
N THR A 40 -7.39 13.55 -7.89
CA THR A 40 -8.57 13.40 -7.02
C THR A 40 -8.17 12.92 -5.62
N LEU A 41 -7.25 11.96 -5.52
CA LEU A 41 -6.74 11.47 -4.24
C LEU A 41 -5.95 12.56 -3.50
N GLY A 42 -5.17 13.38 -4.21
CA GLY A 42 -4.49 14.53 -3.62
C GLY A 42 -5.47 15.53 -3.01
N GLN A 43 -6.56 15.85 -3.72
CA GLN A 43 -7.61 16.70 -3.19
C GLN A 43 -8.31 16.06 -1.96
N MET A 44 -8.58 14.76 -2.00
CA MET A 44 -9.11 14.05 -0.82
C MET A 44 -8.18 14.15 0.40
N ALA A 45 -6.87 14.07 0.18
CA ALA A 45 -5.89 14.22 1.25
C ALA A 45 -5.90 15.65 1.81
N ALA A 46 -5.97 16.68 0.96
CA ALA A 46 -6.07 18.07 1.35
C ALA A 46 -7.37 18.37 2.14
N ASP A 47 -8.45 17.71 1.77
CA ASP A 47 -9.75 17.79 2.48
C ASP A 47 -9.76 16.98 3.79
N GLY A 48 -8.65 16.34 4.19
CA GLY A 48 -8.56 15.49 5.39
C GLY A 48 -9.34 14.18 5.29
N LYS A 49 -9.81 13.80 4.11
CA LYS A 49 -10.52 12.54 3.88
C LYS A 49 -9.56 11.34 3.93
N THR A 50 -10.10 10.17 4.24
CA THR A 50 -9.37 8.90 4.28
C THR A 50 -9.97 7.92 3.27
N LEU A 51 -9.15 6.97 2.80
CA LEU A 51 -9.63 5.75 2.17
C LEU A 51 -9.84 4.70 3.26
N ASP A 52 -11.08 4.31 3.48
CA ASP A 52 -11.41 3.30 4.49
C ASP A 52 -11.02 1.90 4.02
N LEU A 53 -11.10 1.69 2.71
CA LEU A 53 -10.68 0.44 2.08
C LEU A 53 -10.05 0.72 0.71
N VAL A 54 -8.91 0.10 0.46
CA VAL A 54 -8.38 -0.13 -0.89
C VAL A 54 -8.48 -1.62 -1.18
N CYS A 55 -9.12 -1.99 -2.27
CA CYS A 55 -9.31 -3.38 -2.68
C CYS A 55 -8.58 -3.61 -3.99
N VAL A 56 -7.71 -4.61 -4.05
CA VAL A 56 -7.12 -5.11 -5.30
C VAL A 56 -7.89 -6.36 -5.69
N SER A 57 -8.61 -6.30 -6.81
CA SER A 57 -9.50 -7.39 -7.27
C SER A 57 -8.69 -8.60 -7.73
N HIS A 58 -7.57 -8.36 -8.43
CA HIS A 58 -6.64 -9.39 -8.88
C HIS A 58 -5.24 -8.81 -9.12
N ILE A 59 -4.25 -9.69 -9.33
CA ILE A 59 -2.84 -9.32 -9.37
C ILE A 59 -2.34 -8.84 -10.73
N ASP A 60 -3.19 -8.74 -11.74
CA ASP A 60 -2.74 -8.31 -13.06
C ASP A 60 -2.20 -6.88 -13.02
N GLU A 61 -1.17 -6.63 -13.81
CA GLU A 61 -0.40 -5.37 -13.76
C GLU A 61 -1.27 -4.13 -13.97
N ASP A 62 -2.28 -4.26 -14.80
CA ASP A 62 -3.24 -3.20 -15.12
C ASP A 62 -4.29 -2.95 -14.03
N HIS A 63 -4.26 -3.69 -12.92
CA HIS A 63 -5.09 -3.47 -11.73
C HIS A 63 -4.26 -3.07 -10.52
N ILE A 64 -3.14 -3.75 -10.27
CA ILE A 64 -2.36 -3.59 -9.04
C ILE A 64 -1.36 -2.42 -9.08
N THR A 65 -0.83 -2.04 -10.26
CA THR A 65 0.33 -1.15 -10.35
C THR A 65 0.05 0.26 -9.80
N GLY A 66 -1.14 0.78 -10.02
CA GLY A 66 -1.56 2.06 -9.43
C GLY A 66 -1.70 2.01 -7.91
N VAL A 67 -2.13 0.85 -7.37
CA VAL A 67 -2.20 0.65 -5.91
C VAL A 67 -0.80 0.60 -5.31
N VAL A 68 0.15 -0.06 -5.97
CA VAL A 68 1.58 -0.06 -5.54
C VAL A 68 2.11 1.38 -5.50
N ASP A 69 1.87 2.19 -6.53
CA ASP A 69 2.28 3.62 -6.54
C ASP A 69 1.60 4.43 -5.42
N LEU A 70 0.34 4.16 -5.11
CA LEU A 70 -0.40 4.78 -4.01
C LEU A 70 0.23 4.45 -2.64
N ILE A 71 0.54 3.18 -2.41
CA ILE A 71 1.13 2.72 -1.15
C ILE A 71 2.56 3.25 -0.98
N ASP A 72 3.36 3.29 -2.04
CA ASP A 72 4.71 3.86 -2.00
C ASP A 72 4.70 5.34 -1.62
N ARG A 73 3.79 6.14 -2.22
CA ARG A 73 3.58 7.54 -1.84
C ARG A 73 3.15 7.67 -0.39
N ARG A 74 2.20 6.86 0.05
CA ARG A 74 1.74 6.87 1.44
C ARG A 74 2.87 6.54 2.41
N ARG A 75 3.76 5.62 2.03
CA ARG A 75 4.95 5.26 2.80
C ARG A 75 5.93 6.43 2.91
N SER A 76 6.25 7.08 1.79
CA SER A 76 7.15 8.24 1.77
C SER A 76 6.66 9.35 2.71
N TRP A 77 5.38 9.69 2.64
CA TRP A 77 4.77 10.68 3.53
C TRP A 77 4.70 10.22 4.99
N ALA A 78 4.51 8.93 5.25
CA ALA A 78 4.54 8.42 6.62
C ALA A 78 5.93 8.48 7.25
N ILE A 79 6.99 8.26 6.46
CA ILE A 79 8.37 8.41 6.89
C ILE A 79 8.66 9.88 7.18
N PHE A 80 8.28 10.78 6.28
CA PHE A 80 8.45 12.22 6.46
C PHE A 80 7.75 12.73 7.73
N ASP A 81 6.47 12.39 7.91
CA ASP A 81 5.69 12.78 9.09
C ASP A 81 6.36 12.25 10.37
N PHE A 82 6.81 11.00 10.36
CA PHE A 82 7.48 10.39 11.52
C PHE A 82 8.80 11.09 11.87
N GLN A 83 9.65 11.38 10.91
CA GLN A 83 10.95 12.01 11.12
C GLN A 83 10.81 13.45 11.65
N ASN A 84 9.83 14.19 11.15
CA ASN A 84 9.60 15.57 11.58
C ASN A 84 8.88 15.68 12.95
N ASP A 85 8.13 14.66 13.35
CA ASP A 85 7.43 14.62 14.65
C ASP A 85 8.36 14.19 15.81
N GLU A 86 9.51 13.56 15.52
CA GLU A 86 10.46 13.10 16.56
C GLU A 86 11.39 14.24 16.98
N PRO A 87 11.47 14.55 18.29
CA PRO A 87 12.44 15.51 18.81
C PRO A 87 13.87 15.05 18.53
N GLY A 88 14.61 15.79 17.70
CA GLY A 88 15.96 15.43 17.28
C GLY A 88 16.00 14.42 16.13
N GLY A 89 14.88 14.19 15.47
CA GLY A 89 14.83 13.43 14.22
C GLY A 89 15.69 14.07 13.13
N ALA A 90 16.16 13.25 12.18
CA ALA A 90 16.85 13.78 11.02
C ALA A 90 15.86 14.64 10.21
N GLN A 91 16.23 15.87 9.92
CA GLN A 91 15.48 16.66 8.95
C GLN A 91 15.66 16.03 7.58
N ILE A 92 14.57 15.54 7.02
CA ILE A 92 14.52 15.03 5.65
C ILE A 92 13.68 15.96 4.80
N ASP A 93 14.00 16.03 3.52
CA ASP A 93 13.26 16.86 2.57
C ASP A 93 11.83 16.33 2.40
N GLU A 94 10.90 17.25 2.19
CA GLU A 94 9.52 16.91 1.89
C GLU A 94 9.44 16.07 0.60
N PRO A 95 8.65 14.98 0.56
CA PRO A 95 8.51 14.20 -0.63
C PRO A 95 8.01 15.05 -1.82
N GLU A 96 8.69 14.99 -2.96
CA GLU A 96 8.27 15.68 -4.19
C GLU A 96 6.89 15.21 -4.69
N GLN A 97 6.49 14.04 -4.26
CA GLN A 97 5.25 13.41 -4.69
C GLN A 97 4.04 13.99 -3.93
N PRO A 98 2.91 14.21 -4.61
CA PRO A 98 1.71 14.69 -3.95
C PRO A 98 1.31 13.81 -2.76
N ARG A 99 0.87 14.45 -1.67
CA ARG A 99 0.30 13.74 -0.53
C ARG A 99 -0.97 12.99 -0.95
N VAL A 100 -1.13 11.78 -0.41
CA VAL A 100 -2.29 10.93 -0.67
C VAL A 100 -3.06 10.66 0.62
N PRO A 101 -4.35 10.27 0.56
CA PRO A 101 -5.15 10.03 1.74
C PRO A 101 -4.56 8.95 2.63
N ARG A 102 -4.85 9.00 3.92
CA ARG A 102 -4.60 7.86 4.80
C ARG A 102 -5.46 6.69 4.38
N ILE A 103 -4.90 5.47 4.48
CA ILE A 103 -5.57 4.23 4.13
C ILE A 103 -5.75 3.44 5.42
N ARG A 104 -6.97 2.98 5.71
CA ARG A 104 -7.24 2.18 6.92
C ARG A 104 -7.03 0.70 6.68
N GLN A 105 -7.58 0.20 5.57
CA GLN A 105 -7.52 -1.22 5.23
C GLN A 105 -7.12 -1.39 3.77
N LEU A 106 -6.41 -2.47 3.51
CA LEU A 106 -6.13 -2.94 2.16
C LEU A 106 -6.50 -4.42 2.07
N TRP A 107 -7.34 -4.74 1.09
CA TRP A 107 -7.68 -6.11 0.73
C TRP A 107 -7.02 -6.47 -0.59
N HIS A 108 -6.34 -7.58 -0.57
CA HIS A 108 -5.65 -8.12 -1.72
C HIS A 108 -5.63 -9.64 -1.63
N ASN A 109 -5.78 -10.31 -2.77
CA ASN A 109 -5.61 -11.77 -2.82
C ASN A 109 -4.11 -12.08 -2.64
N SER A 110 -3.70 -12.23 -1.38
CA SER A 110 -2.31 -12.35 -0.98
C SER A 110 -1.65 -13.57 -1.62
N PHE A 111 -0.63 -13.31 -2.42
CA PHE A 111 0.19 -14.36 -3.02
C PHE A 111 0.96 -15.14 -1.94
N GLY A 112 1.50 -14.41 -0.96
CA GLY A 112 2.23 -14.98 0.18
C GLY A 112 1.34 -15.87 1.05
N GLU A 113 0.12 -15.42 1.38
CA GLU A 113 -0.81 -16.24 2.17
C GLU A 113 -1.31 -17.48 1.41
N THR A 114 -1.49 -17.35 0.08
CA THR A 114 -1.95 -18.46 -0.77
C THR A 114 -0.90 -19.55 -0.87
N PHE A 115 0.36 -19.20 -1.04
CA PHE A 115 1.46 -20.15 -1.24
C PHE A 115 2.29 -20.41 0.02
N LYS A 116 2.11 -19.64 1.09
CA LYS A 116 2.81 -19.77 2.38
C LYS A 116 4.33 -20.01 2.19
N ASP A 117 4.84 -21.12 2.72
CA ASP A 117 6.27 -21.47 2.65
C ASP A 117 6.78 -21.72 1.21
N ALA A 118 5.87 -21.99 0.27
CA ALA A 118 6.19 -22.14 -1.15
C ALA A 118 6.28 -20.78 -1.90
N SER A 119 5.89 -19.68 -1.31
CA SER A 119 5.84 -18.37 -1.98
C SER A 119 7.18 -17.97 -2.59
N THR A 120 8.28 -18.10 -1.87
CA THR A 120 9.63 -17.81 -2.36
C THR A 120 10.03 -18.71 -3.54
N LYS A 121 9.72 -19.99 -3.47
CA LYS A 121 10.03 -20.94 -4.56
C LYS A 121 9.23 -20.62 -5.82
N VAL A 122 7.95 -20.32 -5.65
CA VAL A 122 7.06 -19.92 -6.78
C VAL A 122 7.54 -18.62 -7.38
N THR A 123 7.87 -17.62 -6.57
CA THR A 123 8.41 -16.34 -7.03
C THR A 123 9.70 -16.50 -7.81
N ASN A 124 10.65 -17.28 -7.29
CA ASN A 124 11.91 -17.55 -7.97
C ASN A 124 11.69 -18.29 -9.30
N ALA A 125 10.79 -19.26 -9.31
CA ALA A 125 10.41 -19.96 -10.54
C ALA A 125 9.79 -19.02 -11.58
N LEU A 126 8.84 -18.18 -11.18
CA LEU A 126 8.23 -17.18 -12.05
C LEU A 126 9.27 -16.16 -12.58
N GLY A 127 10.16 -15.69 -11.72
CA GLY A 127 11.25 -14.79 -12.10
C GLY A 127 12.21 -15.43 -13.10
N PHE A 128 12.62 -16.66 -12.86
CA PHE A 128 13.49 -17.40 -13.78
C PHE A 128 12.82 -17.66 -15.14
N HIS A 129 11.57 -18.11 -15.14
CA HIS A 129 10.83 -18.31 -16.40
C HIS A 129 10.58 -17.01 -17.16
N SER A 130 10.34 -15.90 -16.45
CA SER A 130 10.20 -14.58 -17.06
C SER A 130 11.48 -14.15 -17.79
N GLN A 131 12.65 -14.32 -17.14
CA GLN A 131 13.94 -14.03 -17.76
C GLN A 131 14.23 -14.89 -18.98
N LEU A 132 13.89 -16.18 -18.93
CA LEU A 132 14.03 -17.08 -20.09
C LEU A 132 13.14 -16.64 -21.27
N LEU A 133 11.91 -16.22 -20.99
CA LEU A 133 10.99 -15.72 -22.02
C LEU A 133 11.48 -14.40 -22.62
N GLU A 134 11.99 -13.48 -21.80
CA GLU A 134 12.57 -12.22 -22.28
C GLU A 134 13.82 -12.43 -23.13
N ALA A 135 14.63 -13.43 -22.79
CA ALA A 135 15.82 -13.80 -23.54
C ALA A 135 15.51 -14.50 -24.89
N SER A 136 14.31 -15.07 -25.03
CA SER A 136 13.88 -15.79 -26.22
C SER A 136 13.09 -14.88 -27.17
N SER A 137 13.70 -14.43 -28.25
CA SER A 137 13.01 -13.64 -29.28
C SER A 137 11.81 -14.33 -29.91
N THR A 138 11.81 -15.66 -29.94
CA THR A 138 10.76 -16.47 -30.54
C THR A 138 9.56 -16.67 -29.60
N LEU A 139 9.80 -16.83 -28.31
CA LEU A 139 8.74 -17.07 -27.32
C LEU A 139 8.08 -15.79 -26.81
N LYS A 140 8.83 -14.69 -26.76
CA LYS A 140 8.37 -13.39 -26.29
C LYS A 140 7.13 -12.90 -27.05
N ASP A 141 7.10 -13.10 -28.36
CA ASP A 141 6.04 -12.61 -29.24
C ASP A 141 4.88 -13.61 -29.38
N THR A 142 4.93 -14.73 -28.68
CA THR A 142 3.82 -15.68 -28.64
C THR A 142 2.74 -15.22 -27.63
N THR A 143 1.49 -15.62 -27.88
CA THR A 143 0.38 -15.39 -26.93
C THR A 143 0.70 -15.95 -25.54
N TYR A 144 1.33 -17.14 -25.48
CA TYR A 144 1.75 -17.77 -24.23
C TYR A 144 2.81 -16.94 -23.51
N GLY A 145 3.86 -16.49 -24.20
CA GLY A 145 4.92 -15.67 -23.62
C GLY A 145 4.39 -14.35 -23.06
N SER A 146 3.49 -13.69 -23.77
CA SER A 146 2.88 -12.43 -23.32
C SER A 146 1.96 -12.61 -22.10
N GLN A 147 1.20 -13.71 -22.04
CA GLN A 147 0.34 -14.03 -20.89
C GLN A 147 1.17 -14.39 -19.65
N PHE A 148 2.19 -15.22 -19.83
CA PHE A 148 3.08 -15.61 -18.74
C PHE A 148 3.87 -14.40 -18.19
N GLY A 149 4.35 -13.53 -19.08
CA GLY A 149 5.04 -12.29 -18.69
C GLY A 149 4.15 -11.40 -17.82
N ARG A 150 2.89 -11.21 -18.20
CA ARG A 150 1.91 -10.45 -17.39
C ARG A 150 1.68 -11.08 -16.03
N LEU A 151 1.50 -12.39 -15.96
CA LEU A 151 1.33 -13.10 -14.69
C LEU A 151 2.55 -12.95 -13.78
N ALA A 152 3.75 -13.10 -14.34
CA ALA A 152 4.99 -12.96 -13.57
C ALA A 152 5.19 -11.53 -13.04
N GLN A 153 4.87 -10.52 -13.84
CA GLN A 153 4.92 -9.12 -13.42
C GLN A 153 3.88 -8.82 -12.33
N GLY A 154 2.66 -9.31 -12.50
CA GLY A 154 1.61 -9.18 -11.49
C GLY A 154 1.99 -9.82 -10.16
N ALA A 155 2.53 -11.04 -10.17
CA ALA A 155 3.03 -11.72 -8.98
C ALA A 155 4.15 -10.92 -8.29
N LYS A 156 5.09 -10.35 -9.07
CA LYS A 156 6.15 -9.47 -8.53
C LYS A 156 5.55 -8.25 -7.81
N ARG A 157 4.55 -7.61 -8.43
CA ARG A 157 3.88 -6.43 -7.83
C ARG A 157 3.08 -6.80 -6.57
N ALA A 158 2.46 -7.97 -6.55
CA ALA A 158 1.76 -8.47 -5.37
C ALA A 158 2.71 -8.64 -4.18
N ILE A 159 3.89 -9.23 -4.41
CA ILE A 159 4.91 -9.41 -3.38
C ILE A 159 5.48 -8.06 -2.92
N GLU A 160 5.77 -7.15 -3.85
CA GLU A 160 6.22 -5.80 -3.53
C GLU A 160 5.22 -5.09 -2.60
N LEU A 161 3.92 -5.19 -2.91
CA LEU A 161 2.84 -4.64 -2.10
C LEU A 161 2.82 -5.26 -0.69
N GLU A 162 2.90 -6.58 -0.58
CA GLU A 162 2.93 -7.29 0.71
C GLU A 162 4.14 -6.88 1.55
N LEU A 163 5.32 -6.77 0.94
CA LEU A 163 6.53 -6.32 1.63
C LEU A 163 6.41 -4.88 2.13
N MET A 164 5.86 -3.98 1.32
CA MET A 164 5.62 -2.59 1.74
C MET A 164 4.67 -2.52 2.94
N LEU A 165 3.64 -3.36 2.97
CA LEU A 165 2.65 -3.38 4.05
C LEU A 165 3.18 -4.02 5.32
N SER A 166 3.92 -5.12 5.21
CA SER A 166 4.43 -5.87 6.38
C SER A 166 5.49 -5.11 7.18
N HIS A 167 6.23 -4.22 6.54
CA HIS A 167 7.35 -3.50 7.16
C HIS A 167 7.06 -2.00 7.39
N SER A 168 5.83 -1.55 7.23
CA SER A 168 5.53 -0.13 7.20
C SER A 168 4.84 0.39 8.46
N PRO A 169 5.26 1.59 8.95
CA PRO A 169 4.60 2.27 10.06
C PRO A 169 3.24 2.90 9.66
N MET A 170 2.75 2.64 8.46
CA MET A 170 1.54 3.30 7.91
C MET A 170 0.25 2.97 8.65
N GLY A 171 0.23 1.94 9.50
CA GLY A 171 -0.97 1.54 10.25
C GLY A 171 -2.10 1.00 9.36
N ILE A 172 -1.77 0.48 8.17
CA ILE A 172 -2.73 -0.13 7.25
C ILE A 172 -3.00 -1.56 7.70
N THR A 173 -4.27 -1.91 7.94
CA THR A 173 -4.67 -3.29 8.21
C THR A 173 -4.74 -4.06 6.89
N PHE A 174 -3.95 -5.11 6.77
CA PHE A 174 -3.91 -5.95 5.57
C PHE A 174 -4.81 -7.19 5.76
N ASN A 175 -5.72 -7.43 4.83
CA ASN A 175 -6.67 -8.56 4.82
C ASN A 175 -7.35 -8.83 6.17
N GLY A 176 -7.47 -7.79 7.00
CA GLY A 176 -8.10 -7.92 8.30
C GLY A 176 -9.60 -8.17 8.19
N PRO A 177 -10.23 -8.77 9.21
CA PRO A 177 -11.67 -8.91 9.24
C PRO A 177 -12.33 -7.53 9.13
N SER A 178 -13.30 -7.41 8.24
CA SER A 178 -14.13 -6.22 8.11
C SER A 178 -14.95 -6.02 9.38
N THR A 179 -14.32 -5.48 10.42
CA THR A 179 -15.04 -5.12 11.63
C THR A 179 -15.52 -3.68 11.51
N ALA A 180 -16.65 -3.49 10.85
CA ALA A 180 -17.47 -2.30 11.04
C ALA A 180 -17.84 -2.10 12.55
N ARG A 181 -17.51 -3.04 13.41
CA ARG A 181 -17.71 -3.00 14.87
C ARG A 181 -16.45 -2.85 15.71
N SER A 182 -15.23 -2.93 15.17
CA SER A 182 -14.01 -2.76 15.97
C SER A 182 -13.39 -1.36 15.89
N ALA A 183 -14.01 -0.43 15.18
CA ALA A 183 -13.63 0.99 15.24
C ALA A 183 -13.77 1.61 16.65
N SER A 184 -14.40 0.87 17.59
CA SER A 184 -14.51 1.28 19.00
C SER A 184 -13.54 0.59 19.96
N ARG A 185 -12.68 -0.35 19.51
CA ARG A 185 -11.78 -1.08 20.43
C ARG A 185 -10.29 -1.08 20.05
N GLY A 186 -9.86 -0.33 19.07
CA GLY A 186 -8.48 -0.36 18.59
C GLY A 186 -7.73 0.96 18.64
N CYS A 187 -8.35 2.01 19.07
CA CYS A 187 -7.68 3.29 19.26
C CYS A 187 -7.89 3.72 20.71
N CYS A 188 -6.84 3.56 21.52
CA CYS A 188 -6.75 4.12 22.87
C CYS A 188 -8.01 3.92 23.72
N ASP A 189 -7.91 2.98 24.65
CA ASP A 189 -8.76 2.90 25.84
C ASP A 189 -9.17 4.30 26.31
N CYS A 190 -10.26 4.84 25.81
CA CYS A 190 -10.87 6.06 26.34
C CYS A 190 -11.57 5.69 27.64
N ARG A 191 -10.77 5.30 28.65
CA ARG A 191 -11.22 5.36 30.03
C ARG A 191 -11.54 6.81 30.37
N PRO A 192 -12.56 7.07 31.19
CA PRO A 192 -12.88 8.41 31.65
C PRO A 192 -11.59 9.04 32.23
N ARG A 193 -11.31 10.28 31.86
CA ARG A 193 -10.08 11.02 32.14
C ARG A 193 -9.59 10.80 33.54
N PRO A 194 -8.42 10.20 33.78
CA PRO A 194 -7.80 10.20 35.10
C PRO A 194 -7.38 11.60 35.46
N ASN A 195 -7.44 11.89 36.73
CA ASN A 195 -7.12 13.17 37.36
C ASN A 195 -5.69 13.62 36.96
N ARG A 196 -5.46 14.91 36.89
CA ARG A 196 -4.26 15.61 36.39
C ARG A 196 -2.89 15.11 36.92
N ARG A 197 -2.89 14.25 37.96
CA ARG A 197 -1.68 13.73 38.63
C ARG A 197 -1.14 12.42 38.03
N GLU A 198 -1.89 11.70 37.17
CA GLU A 198 -1.49 10.38 36.60
C GLU A 198 -0.90 10.45 35.20
N ARG A 199 -0.67 11.64 34.65
CA ARG A 199 -0.17 11.83 33.27
C ARG A 199 1.32 11.50 33.06
N ARG A 200 2.06 11.07 34.09
CA ARG A 200 3.52 10.87 33.94
C ARG A 200 3.96 9.48 33.50
N ASN A 201 3.08 8.47 33.42
CA ASN A 201 3.48 7.08 33.17
C ASN A 201 2.59 6.32 32.16
N SER A 202 1.92 7.00 31.25
CA SER A 202 1.23 6.26 30.16
C SER A 202 2.25 5.89 29.11
N PRO A 203 2.39 4.61 28.71
CA PRO A 203 3.18 4.25 27.55
C PRO A 203 2.55 4.89 26.30
N SER A 204 3.30 5.78 25.66
CA SER A 204 2.89 6.37 24.39
C SER A 204 2.74 5.27 23.35
N CYS A 205 1.66 5.26 22.57
CA CYS A 205 1.49 4.42 21.39
C CYS A 205 2.44 4.83 20.25
N ARG A 206 3.72 5.01 20.57
CA ARG A 206 4.76 5.35 19.59
C ARG A 206 5.41 4.08 19.08
N PRO A 207 5.63 3.95 17.77
CA PRO A 207 6.41 2.84 17.25
C PRO A 207 7.82 2.87 17.85
N ASP A 208 8.36 1.69 18.16
CA ASP A 208 9.70 1.53 18.75
C ASP A 208 10.77 2.10 17.79
N PRO A 209 11.53 3.13 18.19
CA PRO A 209 12.55 3.77 17.33
C PRO A 209 13.65 2.79 16.87
N LYS A 210 13.92 1.75 17.66
CA LYS A 210 14.90 0.71 17.30
C LYS A 210 14.40 -0.19 16.17
N LYS A 211 13.09 -0.45 16.10
CA LYS A 211 12.48 -1.19 14.98
C LYS A 211 12.58 -0.40 13.69
N LEU A 212 12.34 0.90 13.74
CA LEU A 212 12.39 1.75 12.56
C LEU A 212 13.82 1.92 12.01
N ARG A 213 14.84 2.06 12.88
CA ARG A 213 16.25 2.10 12.47
C ARG A 213 16.68 0.84 11.73
N ARG A 214 16.27 -0.34 12.18
CA ARG A 214 16.55 -1.60 11.49
C ARG A 214 15.88 -1.66 10.12
N LEU A 215 14.71 -1.08 9.98
CA LEU A 215 13.98 -0.95 8.72
C LEU A 215 14.68 -0.05 7.71
N LEU A 216 15.16 1.09 8.14
CA LEU A 216 15.90 2.02 7.28
C LEU A 216 17.23 1.40 6.79
N GLN A 217 17.95 0.70 7.67
CA GLN A 217 19.18 0.00 7.30
C GLN A 217 18.97 -1.16 6.32
N SER A 218 17.84 -1.86 6.38
CA SER A 218 17.53 -2.94 5.42
C SER A 218 17.12 -2.42 4.03
N LEU A 219 16.70 -1.17 3.92
CA LEU A 219 16.34 -0.54 2.64
C LEU A 219 17.55 0.01 1.87
N GLU A 220 18.66 0.32 2.55
CA GLU A 220 19.92 0.78 1.93
C GLU A 220 20.69 -0.34 1.22
N HIS A 221 20.33 -1.61 1.47
CA HIS A 221 21.03 -2.79 0.92
C HIS A 221 20.29 -3.45 -0.27
N VAL A 222 19.25 -2.83 -0.79
CA VAL A 222 18.46 -3.31 -1.94
C VAL A 222 18.56 -2.33 -3.12
N GLY A 223 19.72 -1.72 -3.25
CA GLY A 223 20.09 -0.89 -4.40
C GLY A 223 21.04 -1.63 -5.34
#